data_c240fd4b73f085f72d7b8751e4fd2240
#
_entry.id   c240fd4b73f085f72d7b8751e4fd2240
#
_cell.length_a   1.000
_cell.length_b   1.000
_cell.length_c   1.000
_cell.angle_alpha   90.00
_cell.angle_beta   90.00
_cell.angle_gamma   90.00
#
_symmetry.space_group_name_H-M   'P 1'
#
loop_
_entity.id
_entity.type
_entity.pdbx_description
1 polymer ?
#
loop_
_entity_poly.entity_id
_entity_poly.type
_entity_poly.pdbx_seq_one_letter_code
_entity_poly.pdbx_strand_id
1 'polypeptide(L)'
;MKGQPKKTIKLALQGGGSHGAFAWGVLDQLLEDERICIEAVSGTSAGAMNAVALADGMARGPAEARGCLEKFWSATSAAAQYSPIRRSIFDAFMGNWNLDTSSAYILMDHLSRVLFHPMIPTR
;
A
#
# COMPACT_ATOMS: atom_id res chain seq x y z
N MET A 1 25.72 -24.99 -16.90
CA MET A 1 25.72 -24.47 -15.52
C MET A 1 24.43 -24.89 -14.88
N LYS A 2 24.44 -25.68 -13.81
CA LYS A 2 23.24 -26.02 -13.06
C LYS A 2 22.76 -24.74 -12.35
N GLY A 3 21.57 -24.26 -12.73
CA GLY A 3 20.98 -23.10 -12.07
C GLY A 3 20.86 -23.37 -10.56
N GLN A 4 21.15 -22.37 -9.75
CA GLN A 4 20.95 -22.45 -8.28
C GLN A 4 19.49 -22.77 -8.00
N PRO A 5 19.18 -23.64 -6.99
CA PRO A 5 17.81 -23.94 -6.64
C PRO A 5 17.11 -22.65 -6.19
N LYS A 6 15.98 -22.32 -6.83
CA LYS A 6 15.19 -21.16 -6.45
C LYS A 6 14.48 -21.44 -5.12
N LYS A 7 14.51 -20.46 -4.21
CA LYS A 7 13.77 -20.50 -2.96
C LYS A 7 12.34 -20.03 -3.21
N THR A 8 11.38 -20.91 -3.00
CA THR A 8 9.95 -20.57 -3.09
C THR A 8 9.45 -19.93 -1.81
N ILE A 9 8.76 -18.80 -1.93
CA ILE A 9 8.20 -18.07 -0.79
C ILE A 9 6.71 -17.76 -1.03
N LYS A 10 5.98 -17.60 0.07
CA LYS A 10 4.61 -17.08 0.13
C LYS A 10 4.64 -15.77 0.89
N LEU A 11 3.96 -14.75 0.39
CA LEU A 11 3.96 -13.42 0.96
C LEU A 11 2.62 -13.10 1.61
N ALA A 12 2.67 -12.50 2.80
CA ALA A 12 1.53 -11.90 3.47
C ALA A 12 1.80 -10.40 3.64
N LEU A 13 1.07 -9.56 2.91
CA LEU A 13 1.30 -8.13 2.85
C LEU A 13 0.33 -7.40 3.77
N GLN A 14 0.89 -6.73 4.76
CA GLN A 14 0.11 -5.96 5.73
C GLN A 14 -0.43 -4.67 5.11
N GLY A 15 -1.60 -4.23 5.58
CA GLY A 15 -2.14 -2.91 5.31
C GLY A 15 -1.36 -1.81 6.03
N GLY A 16 -1.73 -0.56 5.78
CA GLY A 16 -1.09 0.58 6.45
C GLY A 16 -1.08 1.86 5.59
N GLY A 17 -2.02 1.99 4.64
CA GLY A 17 -2.13 3.16 3.80
C GLY A 17 -0.83 3.46 3.05
N SER A 18 -0.27 4.66 3.24
CA SER A 18 0.97 5.11 2.60
C SER A 18 2.19 4.24 2.92
N HIS A 19 2.19 3.50 4.05
CA HIS A 19 3.27 2.55 4.37
C HIS A 19 3.33 1.37 3.40
N GLY A 20 2.28 1.14 2.61
CA GLY A 20 2.30 0.19 1.50
C GLY A 20 3.37 0.48 0.45
N ALA A 21 3.81 1.75 0.33
CA ALA A 21 4.93 2.12 -0.53
C ALA A 21 6.27 1.52 -0.06
N PHE A 22 6.45 1.36 1.26
CA PHE A 22 7.62 0.63 1.78
C PHE A 22 7.58 -0.86 1.36
N ALA A 23 6.40 -1.49 1.46
CA ALA A 23 6.21 -2.87 1.00
C ALA A 23 6.49 -3.00 -0.51
N TRP A 24 6.13 -2.00 -1.33
CA TRP A 24 6.50 -1.96 -2.73
C TRP A 24 8.02 -2.02 -2.93
N GLY A 25 8.80 -1.20 -2.20
CA GLY A 25 10.27 -1.24 -2.30
C GLY A 25 10.86 -2.61 -1.95
N VAL A 26 10.30 -3.31 -0.96
CA VAL A 26 10.69 -4.68 -0.62
C VAL A 26 10.34 -5.66 -1.74
N LEU A 27 9.13 -5.55 -2.31
CA LEU A 27 8.69 -6.38 -3.43
C LEU A 27 9.55 -6.17 -4.66
N ASP A 28 9.92 -4.94 -4.97
CA ASP A 28 10.79 -4.59 -6.08
C ASP A 28 12.14 -5.31 -5.96
N GLN A 29 12.74 -5.29 -4.79
CA GLN A 29 13.99 -5.99 -4.51
C GLN A 29 13.85 -7.52 -4.57
N LEU A 30 12.74 -8.07 -4.08
CA LEU A 30 12.47 -9.51 -4.16
C LEU A 30 12.29 -10.00 -5.60
N LEU A 31 11.67 -9.17 -6.45
CA LEU A 31 11.45 -9.47 -7.88
C LEU A 31 12.73 -9.39 -8.70
N GLU A 32 13.71 -8.64 -8.24
CA GLU A 32 15.04 -8.54 -8.86
C GLU A 32 15.94 -9.74 -8.55
N ASP A 33 15.67 -10.44 -7.42
CA ASP A 33 16.45 -11.59 -7.01
C ASP A 33 15.99 -12.87 -7.72
N GLU A 34 16.73 -13.29 -8.73
CA GLU A 34 16.45 -14.50 -9.52
C GLU A 34 16.43 -15.80 -8.70
N ARG A 35 16.96 -15.79 -7.46
CA ARG A 35 16.97 -16.93 -6.55
C ARG A 35 15.63 -17.12 -5.84
N ILE A 36 14.74 -16.13 -5.93
CA ILE A 36 13.44 -16.14 -5.24
C ILE A 36 12.33 -16.42 -6.26
N CYS A 37 11.40 -17.28 -5.88
CA CYS A 37 10.17 -17.54 -6.60
C CYS A 37 8.97 -17.23 -5.68
N ILE A 38 8.15 -16.26 -6.04
CA ILE A 38 6.93 -15.93 -5.31
C ILE A 38 5.82 -16.84 -5.81
N GLU A 39 5.38 -17.79 -4.97
CA GLU A 39 4.34 -18.77 -5.30
C GLU A 39 2.92 -18.25 -5.02
N ALA A 40 2.77 -17.51 -3.94
CA ALA A 40 1.48 -16.97 -3.52
C ALA A 40 1.65 -15.64 -2.81
N VAL A 41 0.62 -14.82 -2.89
CA VAL A 41 0.54 -13.55 -2.18
C VAL A 41 -0.84 -13.37 -1.57
N SER A 42 -0.90 -12.88 -0.36
CA SER A 42 -2.11 -12.39 0.30
C SER A 42 -1.86 -10.99 0.84
N GLY A 43 -2.93 -10.22 1.04
CA GLY A 43 -2.78 -8.86 1.55
C GLY A 43 -4.07 -8.28 2.08
N THR A 44 -3.95 -7.23 2.90
CA THR A 44 -5.07 -6.43 3.41
C THR A 44 -4.85 -4.96 3.09
N SER A 45 -5.91 -4.21 2.78
CA SER A 45 -5.83 -2.76 2.47
C SER A 45 -4.75 -2.45 1.43
N ALA A 46 -3.81 -1.56 1.70
CA ALA A 46 -2.68 -1.25 0.81
C ALA A 46 -1.84 -2.49 0.43
N GLY A 47 -1.73 -3.48 1.33
CA GLY A 47 -1.11 -4.76 1.03
C GLY A 47 -1.89 -5.57 -0.01
N ALA A 48 -3.23 -5.51 0.01
CA ALA A 48 -4.05 -6.15 -1.03
C ALA A 48 -3.87 -5.46 -2.39
N MET A 49 -3.75 -4.15 -2.41
CA MET A 49 -3.46 -3.39 -3.66
C MET A 49 -2.09 -3.77 -4.24
N ASN A 50 -1.05 -3.87 -3.39
CA ASN A 50 0.25 -4.39 -3.80
C ASN A 50 0.14 -5.82 -4.35
N ALA A 51 -0.64 -6.69 -3.68
CA ALA A 51 -0.82 -8.08 -4.10
C ALA A 51 -1.48 -8.16 -5.49
N VAL A 52 -2.48 -7.33 -5.78
CA VAL A 52 -3.14 -7.28 -7.09
C VAL A 52 -2.19 -6.79 -8.16
N ALA A 53 -1.48 -5.67 -7.94
CA ALA A 53 -0.52 -5.13 -8.89
C ALA A 53 0.63 -6.12 -9.18
N LEU A 54 1.11 -6.80 -8.13
CA LEU A 54 2.11 -7.86 -8.23
C LEU A 54 1.59 -9.02 -9.08
N ALA A 55 0.40 -9.56 -8.78
CA ALA A 55 -0.16 -10.71 -9.46
C ALA A 55 -0.45 -10.42 -10.94
N ASP A 56 -1.01 -9.24 -11.25
CA ASP A 56 -1.24 -8.82 -12.63
C ASP A 56 0.05 -8.77 -13.44
N GLY A 57 1.10 -8.17 -12.89
CA GLY A 57 2.39 -8.10 -13.55
C GLY A 57 3.09 -9.45 -13.67
N MET A 58 3.03 -10.28 -12.63
CA MET A 58 3.66 -11.61 -12.60
C MET A 58 3.12 -12.56 -13.69
N ALA A 59 1.89 -12.36 -14.15
CA ALA A 59 1.34 -13.09 -15.30
C ALA A 59 2.17 -12.90 -16.58
N ARG A 60 2.94 -11.81 -16.67
CA ARG A 60 3.83 -11.45 -17.77
C ARG A 60 5.32 -11.54 -17.42
N GLY A 61 5.63 -11.69 -16.15
CA GLY A 61 7.00 -11.85 -15.65
C GLY A 61 7.39 -10.84 -14.56
N PRO A 62 8.54 -11.07 -13.87
CA PRO A 62 8.96 -10.23 -12.74
C PRO A 62 9.21 -8.76 -13.12
N ALA A 63 9.75 -8.49 -14.31
CA ALA A 63 9.97 -7.11 -14.78
C ALA A 63 8.65 -6.35 -14.96
N GLU A 64 7.62 -7.01 -15.51
CA GLU A 64 6.29 -6.45 -15.65
C GLU A 64 5.61 -6.22 -14.29
N ALA A 65 5.82 -7.12 -13.32
CA ALA A 65 5.32 -6.96 -11.97
C ALA A 65 5.91 -5.69 -11.30
N ARG A 66 7.21 -5.45 -11.47
CA ARG A 66 7.87 -4.21 -11.01
C ARG A 66 7.22 -2.97 -11.65
N GLY A 67 7.01 -3.00 -12.96
CA GLY A 67 6.35 -1.90 -13.68
C GLY A 67 4.91 -1.66 -13.25
N CYS A 68 4.14 -2.70 -12.94
CA CYS A 68 2.78 -2.57 -12.42
C CYS A 68 2.74 -1.91 -11.04
N LEU A 69 3.64 -2.32 -10.15
CA LEU A 69 3.78 -1.72 -8.81
C LEU A 69 4.20 -0.25 -8.90
N GLU A 70 5.16 0.08 -9.74
CA GLU A 70 5.61 1.45 -9.96
C GLU A 70 4.47 2.34 -10.49
N LYS A 71 3.75 1.90 -11.51
CA LYS A 71 2.59 2.62 -12.07
C LYS A 71 1.52 2.86 -11.01
N PHE A 72 1.20 1.85 -10.20
CA PHE A 72 0.21 1.97 -9.15
C PHE A 72 0.62 3.04 -8.12
N TRP A 73 1.84 3.00 -7.60
CA TRP A 73 2.30 3.95 -6.59
C TRP A 73 2.53 5.35 -7.14
N SER A 74 2.98 5.47 -8.40
CA SER A 74 3.09 6.76 -9.08
C SER A 74 1.73 7.42 -9.26
N ALA A 75 0.72 6.67 -9.70
CA ALA A 75 -0.64 7.16 -9.82
C ALA A 75 -1.24 7.55 -8.46
N THR A 76 -1.01 6.74 -7.43
CA THR A 76 -1.46 7.00 -6.06
C THR A 76 -0.82 8.27 -5.51
N SER A 77 0.49 8.45 -5.72
CA SER A 77 1.22 9.65 -5.31
C SER A 77 0.71 10.90 -6.03
N ALA A 78 0.47 10.81 -7.34
CA ALA A 78 -0.09 11.91 -8.11
C ALA A 78 -1.50 12.29 -7.62
N ALA A 79 -2.36 11.30 -7.37
CA ALA A 79 -3.71 11.53 -6.82
C ALA A 79 -3.67 12.16 -5.42
N ALA A 80 -2.71 11.77 -4.58
CA ALA A 80 -2.53 12.34 -3.24
C ALA A 80 -2.21 13.83 -3.26
N GLN A 81 -1.63 14.35 -4.34
CA GLN A 81 -1.37 15.80 -4.50
C GLN A 81 -2.66 16.62 -4.56
N TYR A 82 -3.76 16.02 -5.00
CA TYR A 82 -5.08 16.67 -5.10
C TYR A 82 -6.00 16.30 -3.92
N SER A 83 -5.52 15.51 -2.96
CA SER A 83 -6.31 15.13 -1.79
C SER A 83 -6.61 16.34 -0.90
N PRO A 84 -7.87 16.53 -0.45
CA PRO A 84 -8.21 17.53 0.55
C PRO A 84 -7.64 17.20 1.95
N ILE A 85 -7.25 15.94 2.17
CA ILE A 85 -6.62 15.49 3.43
C ILE A 85 -5.12 15.76 3.33
N ARG A 86 -4.74 17.01 3.53
CA ARG A 86 -3.35 17.44 3.58
C ARG A 86 -3.01 17.95 4.96
N ARG A 87 -1.75 17.78 5.32
CA ARG A 87 -1.18 18.46 6.48
C ARG A 87 -1.18 19.97 6.20
N SER A 88 -1.67 20.74 7.15
CA SER A 88 -1.51 22.19 7.13
C SER A 88 -0.02 22.54 7.16
N ILE A 89 0.36 23.64 6.50
CA ILE A 89 1.72 24.19 6.57
C ILE A 89 2.09 24.48 8.03
N PHE A 90 1.10 24.85 8.85
CA PHE A 90 1.26 25.10 10.28
C PHE A 90 1.57 23.81 11.06
N ASP A 91 0.89 22.69 10.76
CA ASP A 91 1.16 21.38 11.37
C ASP A 91 2.56 20.87 10.99
N ALA A 92 2.98 21.10 9.76
CA ALA A 92 4.33 20.76 9.30
C ALA A 92 5.41 21.57 10.05
N PHE A 93 5.17 22.86 10.27
CA PHE A 93 6.08 23.76 10.98
C PHE A 93 6.18 23.42 12.47
N MET A 94 5.05 23.02 13.10
CA MET A 94 5.00 22.61 14.51
C MET A 94 5.48 21.19 14.76
N GLY A 95 5.98 20.50 13.73
CA GLY A 95 6.48 19.12 13.88
C GLY A 95 5.37 18.10 14.18
N ASN A 96 4.12 18.44 13.96
CA ASN A 96 2.99 17.54 14.19
C ASN A 96 2.86 16.56 13.01
N TRP A 97 3.33 15.33 13.23
CA TRP A 97 3.33 14.25 12.23
C TRP A 97 2.02 13.48 12.18
N ASN A 98 1.08 13.79 13.07
CA ASN A 98 -0.20 13.10 13.18
C ASN A 98 -1.27 13.80 12.31
N LEU A 99 -1.94 13.02 11.45
CA LEU A 99 -3.08 13.48 10.64
C LEU A 99 -4.37 13.59 11.46
N ASP A 100 -4.42 13.05 12.68
CA ASP A 100 -5.62 12.99 13.52
C ASP A 100 -6.13 14.39 13.92
N THR A 101 -5.28 15.40 13.84
CA THR A 101 -5.61 16.81 14.10
C THR A 101 -6.03 17.58 12.84
N SER A 102 -5.98 16.95 11.67
CA SER A 102 -6.44 17.55 10.41
C SER A 102 -7.95 17.77 10.47
N SER A 103 -8.41 19.00 10.19
CA SER A 103 -9.85 19.34 10.17
C SER A 103 -10.64 18.47 9.20
N ALA A 104 -10.03 18.06 8.09
CA ALA A 104 -10.63 17.15 7.12
C ALA A 104 -10.76 15.73 7.69
N TYR A 105 -9.78 15.25 8.44
CA TYR A 105 -9.85 13.95 9.11
C TYR A 105 -10.93 13.94 10.19
N ILE A 106 -10.98 14.96 11.05
CA ILE A 106 -11.99 15.10 12.09
C ILE A 106 -13.40 15.13 11.49
N LEU A 107 -13.59 15.87 10.39
CA LEU A 107 -14.87 15.91 9.68
C LEU A 107 -15.23 14.53 9.10
N MET A 108 -14.31 13.84 8.47
CA MET A 108 -14.53 12.49 7.91
C MET A 108 -14.83 11.47 9.00
N ASP A 109 -14.10 11.52 10.13
CA ASP A 109 -14.35 10.63 11.28
C ASP A 109 -15.76 10.90 11.87
N HIS A 110 -16.14 12.16 12.01
CA HIS A 110 -17.47 12.53 12.52
C HIS A 110 -18.58 12.10 11.56
N LEU A 111 -18.43 12.35 10.26
CA LEU A 111 -19.35 11.88 9.22
C LEU A 111 -19.48 10.35 9.21
N SER A 112 -18.38 9.63 9.31
CA SER A 112 -18.39 8.17 9.34
C SER A 112 -19.16 7.64 10.57
N ARG A 113 -18.96 8.24 11.73
CA ARG A 113 -19.69 7.89 12.97
C ARG A 113 -21.19 8.16 12.85
N VAL A 114 -21.57 9.28 12.25
CA VAL A 114 -22.99 9.64 12.06
C VAL A 114 -23.67 8.73 11.04
N LEU A 115 -23.00 8.41 9.92
CA LEU A 115 -23.59 7.63 8.85
C LEU A 115 -23.59 6.12 9.12
N PHE A 116 -22.59 5.60 9.85
CA PHE A 116 -22.40 4.16 10.06
C PHE A 116 -22.67 3.70 11.50
N HIS A 117 -22.92 4.62 12.44
CA HIS A 117 -23.22 4.27 13.83
C HIS A 117 -24.43 3.33 14.02
N PRO A 118 -25.49 3.38 13.18
CA PRO A 118 -26.62 2.46 13.35
C PRO A 118 -26.31 1.01 12.99
N MET A 119 -25.18 0.74 12.34
CA MET A 119 -24.83 -0.61 11.84
C MET A 119 -23.90 -1.40 12.75
N ILE A 120 -23.41 -0.82 13.84
CA ILE A 120 -22.56 -1.52 14.81
C ILE A 120 -23.38 -1.75 16.09
N PRO A 121 -23.89 -2.98 16.33
CA PRO A 121 -24.56 -3.26 17.60
C PRO A 121 -23.54 -3.17 18.73
N THR A 122 -23.76 -2.26 19.65
CA THR A 122 -23.03 -2.19 20.93
C THR A 122 -23.37 -3.43 21.74
N ARG A 123 -22.40 -4.29 21.98
CA ARG A 123 -22.45 -5.33 23.02
C ARG A 123 -22.06 -4.75 24.35
#